data_68b6cf3dfd29e943c7ca21654e56c18b
#
_entry.id   68b6cf3dfd29e943c7ca21654e56c18b
#
_cell.length_a   1.000
_cell.length_b   1.000
_cell.length_c   1.000
_cell.angle_alpha   90.00
_cell.angle_beta   90.00
_cell.angle_gamma   90.00
#
_symmetry.space_group_name_H-M   'P 1'
#
loop_
_entity.id
_entity.type
_entity.pdbx_description
1 polymer ?
#
loop_
_entity_poly.entity_id
_entity_poly.type
_entity_poly.pdbx_seq_one_letter_code
_entity_poly.pdbx_strand_id
1 'polypeptide(L)'
;MKVCLVSPYDFVHPGGVAEHVRHLAEELRRRDHEVTILAPSSRVGDDHGIPGYVRIGRSVPVRGNGSVARIALSFHLVRRVRSLLDREAFDVVHYHEPLVPGVPITTLRLHRGANVGTFHAMARRNLGYYYGRPVLARYFHRLHGLICVSEPAREFISRYFPGDYRIVPNGIDTTRFRPDRPVVAELRSAGMATILFVGRMEQRKGLATLLDAYARLRRLRADVRLVVVGDGPMRWAYERRCEADGVPDVTFLGHVSGQVLPRIYASADIFCAPASGGESFGIVLLEAMASGVPVVASAIPGFSQVVASGSEGLLVPPRDPQAWARALDTLVADRAARRRMGEAGVRKAQGFDWRVVVDGILGVYAEARERAFAQLAGASG
;
A
#
# COMPACT_ATOMS: atom_id res chain seq x y z
N MET A 1 -5.19 -9.50 23.53
CA MET A 1 -4.53 -8.21 23.82
C MET A 1 -5.43 -7.07 23.39
N LYS A 2 -5.31 -5.93 24.06
CA LYS A 2 -5.93 -4.66 23.67
C LYS A 2 -4.96 -3.85 22.84
N VAL A 3 -5.24 -3.66 21.55
CA VAL A 3 -4.32 -3.04 20.57
C VAL A 3 -4.92 -1.75 20.04
N CYS A 4 -4.15 -0.67 20.03
CA CYS A 4 -4.50 0.57 19.36
C CYS A 4 -3.67 0.73 18.08
N LEU A 5 -4.31 0.75 16.92
CA LEU A 5 -3.69 1.04 15.63
C LEU A 5 -3.82 2.53 15.33
N VAL A 6 -2.71 3.24 15.23
CA VAL A 6 -2.67 4.68 15.00
C VAL A 6 -2.29 4.97 13.57
N SER A 7 -3.19 5.60 12.81
CA SER A 7 -2.91 6.07 11.45
C SER A 7 -2.82 7.60 11.40
N PRO A 8 -1.83 8.18 10.71
CA PRO A 8 -1.78 9.63 10.49
C PRO A 8 -2.78 10.11 9.43
N TYR A 9 -3.27 9.19 8.58
CA TYR A 9 -4.03 9.51 7.37
C TYR A 9 -5.53 9.40 7.56
N ASP A 10 -6.25 10.21 6.79
CA ASP A 10 -7.71 10.24 6.74
C ASP A 10 -8.28 8.94 6.16
N PHE A 11 -9.11 8.25 6.92
CA PHE A 11 -9.73 6.98 6.53
C PHE A 11 -10.88 7.09 5.52
N VAL A 12 -11.40 8.29 5.29
CA VAL A 12 -12.40 8.54 4.23
C VAL A 12 -11.80 8.35 2.83
N HIS A 13 -10.52 8.64 2.70
CA HIS A 13 -9.84 8.60 1.42
C HIS A 13 -9.06 7.28 1.25
N PRO A 14 -9.30 6.56 0.13
CA PRO A 14 -8.57 5.34 -0.17
C PRO A 14 -7.06 5.57 -0.19
N GLY A 15 -6.29 4.70 0.47
CA GLY A 15 -4.84 4.78 0.49
C GLY A 15 -4.20 3.51 1.05
N GLY A 16 -3.03 3.14 0.56
CA GLY A 16 -2.38 1.88 0.93
C GLY A 16 -2.18 1.69 2.43
N VAL A 17 -1.86 2.75 3.18
CA VAL A 17 -1.70 2.66 4.65
C VAL A 17 -3.05 2.48 5.35
N ALA A 18 -4.11 3.18 4.91
CA ALA A 18 -5.45 3.02 5.49
C ALA A 18 -5.98 1.60 5.27
N GLU A 19 -5.82 1.05 4.05
CA GLU A 19 -6.20 -0.33 3.76
C GLU A 19 -5.36 -1.34 4.57
N HIS A 20 -4.06 -1.11 4.70
CA HIS A 20 -3.19 -1.94 5.55
C HIS A 20 -3.69 -1.96 7.00
N VAL A 21 -3.99 -0.80 7.60
CA VAL A 21 -4.49 -0.70 8.98
C VAL A 21 -5.84 -1.39 9.12
N ARG A 22 -6.73 -1.27 8.13
CA ARG A 22 -8.04 -1.93 8.14
C ARG A 22 -7.91 -3.45 8.15
N HIS A 23 -7.15 -4.02 7.22
CA HIS A 23 -6.95 -5.46 7.14
C HIS A 23 -6.20 -6.01 8.35
N LEU A 24 -5.19 -5.29 8.87
CA LEU A 24 -4.54 -5.67 10.11
C LEU A 24 -5.52 -5.71 11.28
N ALA A 25 -6.41 -4.70 11.40
CA ALA A 25 -7.42 -4.67 12.44
C ALA A 25 -8.42 -5.84 12.33
N GLU A 26 -8.84 -6.16 11.10
CA GLU A 26 -9.72 -7.29 10.83
C GLU A 26 -9.07 -8.62 11.24
N GLU A 27 -7.80 -8.81 10.86
CA GLU A 27 -7.09 -10.06 11.16
C GLU A 27 -6.76 -10.21 12.65
N LEU A 28 -6.38 -9.12 13.33
CA LEU A 28 -6.19 -9.13 14.78
C LEU A 28 -7.49 -9.49 15.52
N ARG A 29 -8.65 -8.97 15.07
CA ARG A 29 -9.95 -9.32 15.65
C ARG A 29 -10.32 -10.78 15.42
N ARG A 30 -9.99 -11.37 14.25
CA ARG A 30 -10.18 -12.81 13.99
C ARG A 30 -9.36 -13.69 14.93
N ARG A 31 -8.34 -13.12 15.57
CA ARG A 31 -7.49 -13.78 16.57
C ARG A 31 -7.81 -13.34 18.00
N ASP A 32 -9.05 -12.94 18.23
CA ASP A 32 -9.59 -12.56 19.55
C ASP A 32 -8.82 -11.41 20.24
N HIS A 33 -8.25 -10.48 19.45
CA HIS A 33 -7.70 -9.24 19.98
C HIS A 33 -8.73 -8.11 19.93
N GLU A 34 -8.80 -7.32 21.00
CA GLU A 34 -9.58 -6.08 21.01
C GLU A 34 -8.80 -5.00 20.26
N VAL A 35 -9.39 -4.43 19.20
CA VAL A 35 -8.69 -3.49 18.33
C VAL A 35 -9.43 -2.17 18.23
N THR A 36 -8.75 -1.09 18.60
CA THR A 36 -9.15 0.29 18.36
C THR A 36 -8.32 0.89 17.24
N ILE A 37 -8.97 1.54 16.27
CA ILE A 37 -8.30 2.29 15.21
C ILE A 37 -8.41 3.78 15.52
N LEU A 38 -7.27 4.45 15.72
CA LEU A 38 -7.20 5.88 16.00
C LEU A 38 -6.70 6.63 14.77
N ALA A 39 -7.59 7.36 14.08
CA ALA A 39 -7.22 8.08 12.87
C ALA A 39 -8.03 9.37 12.68
N PRO A 40 -7.51 10.34 11.89
CA PRO A 40 -8.27 11.53 11.52
C PRO A 40 -9.35 11.22 10.49
N SER A 41 -10.36 12.09 10.39
CA SER A 41 -11.36 12.05 9.32
C SER A 41 -11.76 13.44 8.89
N SER A 42 -11.96 13.64 7.58
CA SER A 42 -12.55 14.85 7.02
C SER A 42 -14.07 14.93 7.20
N ARG A 43 -14.76 13.79 7.39
CA ARG A 43 -16.19 13.74 7.68
C ARG A 43 -16.45 13.82 9.19
N VAL A 44 -17.51 14.53 9.57
CA VAL A 44 -17.94 14.70 10.96
C VAL A 44 -19.08 13.71 11.23
N GLY A 45 -19.05 13.04 12.41
CA GLY A 45 -20.13 12.19 12.86
C GLY A 45 -20.22 10.80 12.26
N ASP A 46 -19.17 10.35 11.55
CA ASP A 46 -19.16 9.06 10.89
C ASP A 46 -18.05 8.16 11.47
N ASP A 47 -18.41 6.97 11.90
CA ASP A 47 -17.49 5.89 12.31
C ASP A 47 -17.05 5.05 11.09
N HIS A 48 -17.51 5.41 9.90
CA HIS A 48 -17.25 4.73 8.62
C HIS A 48 -17.69 3.27 8.59
N GLY A 49 -18.57 2.83 9.50
CA GLY A 49 -18.96 1.43 9.65
C GLY A 49 -17.77 0.51 10.00
N ILE A 50 -16.68 1.08 10.51
CA ILE A 50 -15.48 0.33 10.89
C ILE A 50 -15.53 0.05 12.38
N PRO A 51 -15.62 -1.21 12.83
CA PRO A 51 -15.63 -1.55 14.24
C PRO A 51 -14.43 -0.94 14.98
N GLY A 52 -14.66 -0.39 16.17
CA GLY A 52 -13.60 0.17 17.01
C GLY A 52 -12.86 1.38 16.42
N TYR A 53 -13.42 2.03 15.39
CA TYR A 53 -12.85 3.26 14.85
C TYR A 53 -13.13 4.45 15.78
N VAL A 54 -12.07 5.16 16.15
CA VAL A 54 -12.14 6.37 16.96
C VAL A 54 -11.58 7.54 16.14
N ARG A 55 -12.48 8.42 15.72
CA ARG A 55 -12.09 9.63 15.03
C ARG A 55 -11.36 10.60 15.95
N ILE A 56 -10.17 11.05 15.51
CA ILE A 56 -9.42 12.04 16.25
C ILE A 56 -8.89 13.17 15.34
N GLY A 57 -9.45 14.34 15.54
CA GLY A 57 -9.12 15.52 14.76
C GLY A 57 -9.74 15.56 13.36
N ARG A 58 -9.71 16.74 12.75
CA ARG A 58 -10.10 16.97 11.35
C ARG A 58 -8.84 16.95 10.50
N SER A 59 -8.87 16.24 9.41
CA SER A 59 -7.75 16.18 8.48
C SER A 59 -7.69 17.40 7.57
N VAL A 60 -6.46 17.82 7.26
CA VAL A 60 -6.17 18.87 6.27
C VAL A 60 -5.21 18.29 5.22
N PRO A 61 -5.32 18.69 3.95
CA PRO A 61 -4.43 18.21 2.90
C PRO A 61 -3.04 18.85 3.06
N VAL A 62 -2.00 18.02 3.05
CA VAL A 62 -0.59 18.44 3.06
C VAL A 62 0.12 17.79 1.88
N ARG A 63 0.78 18.58 1.05
CA ARG A 63 1.57 18.07 -0.08
C ARG A 63 2.91 17.51 0.41
N GLY A 64 3.24 16.28 0.01
CA GLY A 64 4.51 15.64 0.33
C GLY A 64 4.84 14.48 -0.62
N ASN A 65 6.10 14.29 -0.96
CA ASN A 65 6.62 13.18 -1.77
C ASN A 65 5.86 12.92 -3.10
N GLY A 66 5.40 14.00 -3.77
CA GLY A 66 4.65 13.88 -5.03
C GLY A 66 3.19 13.41 -4.89
N SER A 67 2.67 13.38 -3.65
CA SER A 67 1.28 13.03 -3.34
C SER A 67 0.69 14.01 -2.33
N VAL A 68 -0.63 13.92 -2.09
CA VAL A 68 -1.33 14.69 -1.06
C VAL A 68 -1.69 13.77 0.09
N ALA A 69 -1.05 13.98 1.24
CA ALA A 69 -1.41 13.35 2.51
C ALA A 69 -2.47 14.19 3.24
N ARG A 70 -3.46 13.54 3.86
CA ARG A 70 -4.47 14.22 4.70
C ARG A 70 -4.21 13.87 6.15
N ILE A 71 -3.64 14.81 6.91
CA ILE A 71 -3.24 14.62 8.32
C ILE A 71 -3.97 15.60 9.23
N ALA A 72 -4.12 15.25 10.51
CA ALA A 72 -4.73 16.15 11.49
C ALA A 72 -3.65 16.89 12.28
N LEU A 73 -3.75 18.22 12.29
CA LEU A 73 -2.93 19.13 13.09
C LEU A 73 -3.88 19.94 13.99
N SER A 74 -3.95 19.62 15.29
CA SER A 74 -4.81 20.35 16.23
C SER A 74 -4.30 20.24 17.65
N PHE A 75 -4.34 21.32 18.41
CA PHE A 75 -3.98 21.36 19.83
C PHE A 75 -4.98 20.58 20.71
N HIS A 76 -6.23 20.41 20.26
CA HIS A 76 -7.24 19.63 20.98
C HIS A 76 -6.98 18.10 20.97
N LEU A 77 -6.06 17.62 20.12
CA LEU A 77 -5.70 16.20 20.05
C LEU A 77 -5.19 15.67 21.41
N VAL A 78 -4.40 16.46 22.12
CA VAL A 78 -3.75 16.04 23.38
C VAL A 78 -4.77 15.57 24.42
N ARG A 79 -5.84 16.34 24.66
CA ARG A 79 -6.88 15.98 25.65
C ARG A 79 -7.63 14.71 25.24
N ARG A 80 -8.03 14.60 23.96
CA ARG A 80 -8.77 13.45 23.45
C ARG A 80 -7.93 12.18 23.47
N VAL A 81 -6.67 12.26 23.03
CA VAL A 81 -5.74 11.12 23.04
C VAL A 81 -5.50 10.67 24.47
N ARG A 82 -5.21 11.59 25.40
CA ARG A 82 -5.01 11.26 26.81
C ARG A 82 -6.22 10.53 27.40
N SER A 83 -7.42 11.10 27.26
CA SER A 83 -8.66 10.49 27.76
C SER A 83 -8.89 9.08 27.19
N LEU A 84 -8.54 8.85 25.92
CA LEU A 84 -8.64 7.52 25.32
C LEU A 84 -7.60 6.57 25.93
N LEU A 85 -6.35 6.97 26.03
CA LEU A 85 -5.28 6.12 26.59
C LEU A 85 -5.52 5.78 28.05
N ASP A 86 -6.02 6.73 28.85
CA ASP A 86 -6.32 6.53 30.27
C ASP A 86 -7.52 5.57 30.48
N ARG A 87 -8.53 5.62 29.58
CA ARG A 87 -9.71 4.77 29.67
C ARG A 87 -9.47 3.35 29.20
N GLU A 88 -8.72 3.18 28.09
CA GLU A 88 -8.64 1.90 27.38
C GLU A 88 -7.50 0.99 27.84
N ALA A 89 -6.45 1.53 28.47
CA ALA A 89 -5.28 0.78 28.97
C ALA A 89 -4.75 -0.25 27.94
N PHE A 90 -4.30 0.23 26.79
CA PHE A 90 -3.81 -0.62 25.69
C PHE A 90 -2.54 -1.40 26.06
N ASP A 91 -2.51 -2.69 25.72
CA ASP A 91 -1.30 -3.53 25.82
C ASP A 91 -0.23 -3.09 24.84
N VAL A 92 -0.66 -2.70 23.61
CA VAL A 92 0.23 -2.26 22.53
C VAL A 92 -0.43 -1.09 21.78
N VAL A 93 0.37 -0.06 21.51
CA VAL A 93 0.01 0.99 20.56
C VAL A 93 0.92 0.89 19.35
N HIS A 94 0.32 0.59 18.19
CA HIS A 94 1.03 0.41 16.93
C HIS A 94 0.78 1.60 16.00
N TYR A 95 1.84 2.29 15.66
CA TYR A 95 1.84 3.51 14.86
C TYR A 95 2.22 3.19 13.41
N HIS A 96 1.39 3.56 12.46
CA HIS A 96 1.75 3.58 11.04
C HIS A 96 2.30 4.97 10.70
N GLU A 97 3.52 5.03 10.20
CA GLU A 97 4.29 6.27 10.05
C GLU A 97 4.41 7.08 11.37
N PRO A 98 5.10 6.51 12.39
CA PRO A 98 5.09 7.02 13.77
C PRO A 98 5.61 8.46 13.94
N LEU A 99 6.45 8.92 13.01
CA LEU A 99 7.08 10.24 13.06
C LEU A 99 6.36 11.32 12.26
N VAL A 100 5.18 11.00 11.69
CA VAL A 100 4.33 12.01 11.06
C VAL A 100 3.69 12.90 12.12
N PRO A 101 3.76 14.22 11.96
CA PRO A 101 3.13 15.18 12.89
C PRO A 101 1.62 14.94 13.06
N GLY A 102 1.10 15.30 14.22
CA GLY A 102 -0.31 15.18 14.55
C GLY A 102 -0.62 13.97 15.42
N VAL A 103 -1.54 13.10 14.99
CA VAL A 103 -2.04 11.98 15.81
C VAL A 103 -0.92 11.03 16.26
N PRO A 104 0.00 10.52 15.37
CA PRO A 104 1.03 9.59 15.81
C PRO A 104 1.97 10.17 16.86
N ILE A 105 2.57 11.33 16.62
CA ILE A 105 3.51 11.96 17.56
C ILE A 105 2.80 12.31 18.88
N THR A 106 1.56 12.80 18.82
CA THR A 106 0.79 13.13 20.05
C THR A 106 0.54 11.88 20.88
N THR A 107 0.12 10.79 20.25
CA THR A 107 -0.15 9.53 20.94
C THR A 107 1.14 8.91 21.49
N LEU A 108 2.21 8.89 20.69
CA LEU A 108 3.52 8.37 21.09
C LEU A 108 4.14 9.16 22.26
N ARG A 109 3.89 10.48 22.32
CA ARG A 109 4.30 11.30 23.45
C ARG A 109 3.58 10.95 24.75
N LEU A 110 2.32 10.58 24.68
CA LEU A 110 1.46 10.37 25.84
C LEU A 110 1.47 8.91 26.33
N HIS A 111 1.56 7.94 25.43
CA HIS A 111 1.54 6.52 25.80
C HIS A 111 2.87 6.07 26.40
N ARG A 112 2.80 5.30 27.51
CA ARG A 112 3.97 4.82 28.27
C ARG A 112 4.18 3.31 28.21
N GLY A 113 3.26 2.55 27.60
CA GLY A 113 3.37 1.11 27.40
C GLY A 113 4.13 0.75 26.12
N ALA A 114 3.88 -0.47 25.62
CA ALA A 114 4.56 -0.97 24.42
C ALA A 114 4.16 -0.16 23.17
N ASN A 115 5.15 0.46 22.53
CA ASN A 115 5.01 1.25 21.31
C ASN A 115 5.70 0.53 20.16
N VAL A 116 4.96 0.27 19.07
CA VAL A 116 5.49 -0.34 17.84
C VAL A 116 5.29 0.63 16.68
N GLY A 117 6.28 0.81 15.83
CA GLY A 117 6.20 1.68 14.68
C GLY A 117 6.42 0.94 13.36
N THR A 118 5.47 1.07 12.41
CA THR A 118 5.64 0.61 11.03
C THR A 118 5.89 1.77 10.08
N PHE A 119 6.95 1.66 9.30
CA PHE A 119 7.36 2.61 8.27
C PHE A 119 7.01 2.05 6.88
N HIS A 120 6.16 2.77 6.15
CA HIS A 120 5.66 2.38 4.83
C HIS A 120 6.32 3.15 3.69
N ALA A 121 6.80 4.36 3.99
CA ALA A 121 7.27 5.28 2.98
C ALA A 121 8.68 4.92 2.48
N MET A 122 8.89 5.18 1.20
CA MET A 122 10.21 5.24 0.57
C MET A 122 10.30 6.54 -0.23
N ALA A 123 11.40 7.26 -0.08
CA ALA A 123 11.71 8.45 -0.86
C ALA A 123 13.23 8.59 -1.08
N ARG A 124 13.62 9.34 -2.11
CA ARG A 124 15.06 9.61 -2.32
C ARG A 124 15.64 10.46 -1.19
N ARG A 125 14.89 11.48 -0.73
CA ARG A 125 15.23 12.38 0.39
C ARG A 125 13.95 12.81 1.09
N ASN A 126 14.04 13.09 2.40
CA ASN A 126 12.97 13.70 3.18
C ASN A 126 13.55 14.85 4.02
N LEU A 127 13.28 16.07 3.60
CA LEU A 127 13.77 17.28 4.29
C LEU A 127 13.18 17.40 5.70
N GLY A 128 11.93 16.95 5.90
CA GLY A 128 11.31 16.93 7.22
C GLY A 128 12.05 16.02 8.20
N TYR A 129 12.52 14.86 7.76
CA TYR A 129 13.34 13.98 8.58
C TYR A 129 14.76 14.54 8.78
N TYR A 130 15.34 15.12 7.74
CA TYR A 130 16.67 15.69 7.81
C TYR A 130 16.76 16.82 8.85
N TYR A 131 15.93 17.83 8.71
CA TYR A 131 15.93 18.99 9.64
C TYR A 131 15.23 18.70 10.95
N GLY A 132 14.20 17.85 10.95
CA GLY A 132 13.46 17.48 12.15
C GLY A 132 14.13 16.42 13.03
N ARG A 133 15.22 15.79 12.56
CA ARG A 133 15.90 14.68 13.26
C ARG A 133 16.16 14.93 14.75
N PRO A 134 16.69 16.09 15.21
CA PRO A 134 16.98 16.31 16.63
C PRO A 134 15.72 16.22 17.52
N VAL A 135 14.58 16.66 17.00
CA VAL A 135 13.30 16.63 17.72
C VAL A 135 12.66 15.24 17.57
N LEU A 136 12.63 14.68 16.35
CA LEU A 136 11.99 13.40 16.05
C LEU A 136 12.70 12.21 16.70
N ALA A 137 14.02 12.28 16.92
CA ALA A 137 14.78 11.25 17.61
C ALA A 137 14.23 10.98 19.02
N ARG A 138 13.76 12.00 19.73
CA ARG A 138 13.16 11.84 21.07
C ARG A 138 11.90 10.98 21.05
N TYR A 139 11.13 11.05 19.95
CA TYR A 139 9.95 10.22 19.75
C TYR A 139 10.32 8.84 19.21
N PHE A 140 11.29 8.78 18.31
CA PHE A 140 11.80 7.52 17.78
C PHE A 140 12.28 6.56 18.88
N HIS A 141 13.03 7.06 19.85
CA HIS A 141 13.53 6.27 21.00
C HIS A 141 12.44 5.79 21.98
N ARG A 142 11.19 6.19 21.78
CA ARG A 142 10.04 5.66 22.53
C ARG A 142 9.40 4.44 21.87
N LEU A 143 9.85 4.08 20.67
CA LEU A 143 9.42 2.86 19.99
C LEU A 143 10.19 1.66 20.51
N HIS A 144 9.48 0.65 20.99
CA HIS A 144 10.04 -0.61 21.50
C HIS A 144 10.13 -1.68 20.42
N GLY A 145 9.35 -1.55 19.33
CA GLY A 145 9.40 -2.39 18.14
C GLY A 145 9.41 -1.57 16.86
N LEU A 146 10.27 -1.93 15.90
CA LEU A 146 10.43 -1.23 14.63
C LEU A 146 10.13 -2.18 13.47
N ILE A 147 9.20 -1.82 12.62
CA ILE A 147 8.80 -2.57 11.42
C ILE A 147 9.01 -1.71 10.19
N CYS A 148 9.57 -2.30 9.13
CA CYS A 148 9.53 -1.77 7.78
C CYS A 148 8.80 -2.73 6.86
N VAL A 149 7.98 -2.21 5.94
CA VAL A 149 7.22 -3.06 5.00
C VAL A 149 8.08 -3.62 3.87
N SER A 150 9.34 -3.19 3.76
CA SER A 150 10.25 -3.60 2.68
C SER A 150 11.68 -3.17 2.97
N GLU A 151 12.62 -3.77 2.26
CA GLU A 151 14.02 -3.37 2.31
C GLU A 151 14.25 -1.92 1.88
N PRO A 152 13.66 -1.39 0.79
CA PRO A 152 13.79 0.03 0.44
C PRO A 152 13.19 0.98 1.48
N ALA A 153 12.13 0.58 2.20
CA ALA A 153 11.61 1.37 3.30
C ALA A 153 12.59 1.39 4.48
N ARG A 154 13.22 0.24 4.79
CA ARG A 154 14.27 0.12 5.80
C ARG A 154 15.49 0.98 5.45
N GLU A 155 16.02 0.83 4.26
CA GLU A 155 17.16 1.64 3.78
C GLU A 155 16.86 3.15 3.83
N PHE A 156 15.64 3.54 3.48
CA PHE A 156 15.24 4.94 3.52
C PHE A 156 15.22 5.48 4.95
N ILE A 157 14.52 4.80 5.89
CA ILE A 157 14.33 5.33 7.26
C ILE A 157 15.61 5.24 8.08
N SER A 158 16.43 4.20 7.89
CA SER A 158 17.68 3.99 8.63
C SER A 158 18.72 5.08 8.38
N ARG A 159 18.65 5.79 7.25
CA ARG A 159 19.51 6.96 6.98
C ARG A 159 19.29 8.12 7.97
N TYR A 160 18.08 8.22 8.53
CA TYR A 160 17.69 9.27 9.45
C TYR A 160 17.63 8.77 10.89
N PHE A 161 17.12 7.57 11.08
CA PHE A 161 16.89 6.96 12.38
C PHE A 161 17.44 5.51 12.36
N PRO A 162 18.72 5.30 12.67
CA PRO A 162 19.31 3.97 12.79
C PRO A 162 18.59 3.15 13.87
N GLY A 163 18.32 1.87 13.61
CA GLY A 163 17.65 0.97 14.55
C GLY A 163 17.57 -0.45 13.99
N ASP A 164 17.14 -1.39 14.83
CA ASP A 164 16.89 -2.78 14.47
C ASP A 164 15.46 -2.94 13.93
N TYR A 165 15.33 -2.89 12.61
CA TYR A 165 14.05 -2.98 11.92
C TYR A 165 13.76 -4.39 11.45
N ARG A 166 12.65 -4.96 11.90
CA ARG A 166 12.10 -6.18 11.32
C ARG A 166 11.36 -5.86 10.02
N ILE A 167 11.67 -6.60 8.96
CA ILE A 167 10.90 -6.49 7.71
C ILE A 167 9.68 -7.40 7.83
N VAL A 168 8.50 -6.78 7.85
CA VAL A 168 7.20 -7.44 7.77
C VAL A 168 6.45 -6.85 6.59
N PRO A 169 6.25 -7.60 5.50
CA PRO A 169 5.69 -7.07 4.26
C PRO A 169 4.22 -6.66 4.42
N ASN A 170 3.70 -5.92 3.43
CA ASN A 170 2.26 -5.70 3.36
C ASN A 170 1.54 -7.01 3.04
N GLY A 171 0.40 -7.21 3.67
CA GLY A 171 -0.45 -8.36 3.43
C GLY A 171 -1.40 -8.17 2.25
N ILE A 172 -1.89 -9.29 1.72
CA ILE A 172 -2.97 -9.39 0.74
C ILE A 172 -4.06 -10.33 1.26
N ASP A 173 -5.31 -10.04 0.95
CA ASP A 173 -6.42 -10.96 1.21
C ASP A 173 -6.57 -11.92 0.01
N THR A 174 -5.97 -13.11 0.13
CA THR A 174 -6.02 -14.16 -0.92
C THR A 174 -7.38 -14.85 -1.03
N THR A 175 -8.30 -14.59 -0.09
CA THR A 175 -9.68 -15.04 -0.20
C THR A 175 -10.50 -14.09 -1.07
N ARG A 176 -10.14 -12.83 -1.08
CA ARG A 176 -10.75 -11.78 -1.89
C ARG A 176 -10.19 -11.73 -3.31
N PHE A 177 -8.87 -11.75 -3.46
CA PHE A 177 -8.15 -11.79 -4.73
C PHE A 177 -7.77 -13.25 -5.03
N ARG A 178 -8.41 -13.87 -6.02
CA ARG A 178 -8.18 -15.25 -6.42
C ARG A 178 -8.62 -15.47 -7.87
N PRO A 179 -8.05 -16.49 -8.58
CA PRO A 179 -8.28 -16.67 -10.01
C PRO A 179 -9.70 -17.04 -10.41
N ASP A 180 -10.46 -17.67 -9.52
CA ASP A 180 -11.81 -18.17 -9.74
C ASP A 180 -12.93 -17.14 -9.45
N ARG A 181 -12.57 -15.86 -9.30
CA ARG A 181 -13.58 -14.80 -9.19
C ARG A 181 -14.38 -14.66 -10.48
N PRO A 182 -15.69 -14.39 -10.38
CA PRO A 182 -16.51 -14.09 -11.56
C PRO A 182 -15.92 -12.91 -12.33
N VAL A 183 -15.67 -13.12 -13.62
CA VAL A 183 -15.15 -12.09 -14.51
C VAL A 183 -16.20 -10.99 -14.77
N VAL A 184 -15.75 -9.82 -15.18
CA VAL A 184 -16.59 -8.76 -15.74
C VAL A 184 -16.71 -9.03 -17.24
N ALA A 185 -17.92 -9.38 -17.70
CA ALA A 185 -18.14 -9.86 -19.07
C ALA A 185 -17.68 -8.85 -20.12
N GLU A 186 -17.91 -7.57 -19.88
CA GLU A 186 -17.56 -6.44 -20.77
C GLU A 186 -16.04 -6.30 -20.95
N LEU A 187 -15.25 -6.81 -19.99
CA LEU A 187 -13.79 -6.79 -20.04
C LEU A 187 -13.20 -8.09 -20.63
N ARG A 188 -14.03 -9.08 -20.95
CA ARG A 188 -13.64 -10.31 -21.64
C ARG A 188 -14.30 -10.36 -23.02
N SER A 189 -13.52 -10.14 -24.07
CA SER A 189 -13.96 -10.38 -25.45
C SER A 189 -13.18 -11.58 -26.02
N ALA A 190 -13.88 -12.44 -26.74
CA ALA A 190 -13.23 -13.55 -27.45
C ALA A 190 -12.15 -12.99 -28.41
N GLY A 191 -10.94 -13.51 -28.29
CA GLY A 191 -9.81 -13.12 -29.16
C GLY A 191 -9.07 -11.85 -28.78
N MET A 192 -9.42 -11.15 -27.69
CA MET A 192 -8.68 -9.99 -27.23
C MET A 192 -8.01 -10.23 -25.87
N ALA A 193 -6.72 -9.95 -25.76
CA ALA A 193 -6.00 -9.95 -24.49
C ALA A 193 -6.24 -8.63 -23.75
N THR A 194 -6.66 -8.74 -22.48
CA THR A 194 -6.93 -7.58 -21.61
C THR A 194 -5.70 -7.24 -20.78
N ILE A 195 -5.12 -6.07 -21.06
CA ILE A 195 -4.04 -5.46 -20.29
C ILE A 195 -4.68 -4.54 -19.24
N LEU A 196 -4.30 -4.71 -17.97
CA LEU A 196 -4.90 -3.98 -16.85
C LEU A 196 -3.86 -3.07 -16.17
N PHE A 197 -4.26 -1.84 -15.89
CA PHE A 197 -3.59 -0.94 -14.95
C PHE A 197 -4.55 -0.61 -13.81
N VAL A 198 -4.05 -0.68 -12.56
CA VAL A 198 -4.79 -0.24 -11.37
C VAL A 198 -3.92 0.71 -10.56
N GLY A 199 -4.40 1.91 -10.29
CA GLY A 199 -3.68 2.86 -9.46
C GLY A 199 -4.16 4.30 -9.57
N ARG A 200 -3.64 5.15 -8.69
CA ARG A 200 -3.91 6.60 -8.77
C ARG A 200 -3.26 7.17 -10.03
N MET A 201 -3.98 8.00 -10.75
CA MET A 201 -3.46 8.66 -11.96
C MET A 201 -2.60 9.87 -11.59
N GLU A 202 -1.42 9.57 -11.03
CA GLU A 202 -0.33 10.48 -10.69
C GLU A 202 0.85 10.23 -11.63
N GLN A 203 1.66 11.26 -11.90
CA GLN A 203 2.81 11.15 -12.81
C GLN A 203 3.77 10.00 -12.43
N ARG A 204 4.04 9.83 -11.13
CA ARG A 204 4.96 8.79 -10.63
C ARG A 204 4.46 7.35 -10.89
N LYS A 205 3.17 7.13 -11.07
CA LYS A 205 2.58 5.82 -11.38
C LYS A 205 2.83 5.38 -12.82
N GLY A 206 3.33 6.27 -13.68
CA GLY A 206 3.90 5.94 -14.98
C GLY A 206 2.89 5.55 -16.05
N LEU A 207 1.59 5.84 -15.88
CA LEU A 207 0.57 5.51 -16.87
C LEU A 207 0.90 6.08 -18.26
N ALA A 208 1.55 7.26 -18.34
CA ALA A 208 2.01 7.81 -19.62
C ALA A 208 2.93 6.83 -20.38
N THR A 209 3.89 6.20 -19.69
CA THR A 209 4.79 5.20 -20.30
C THR A 209 4.01 3.99 -20.81
N LEU A 210 2.99 3.54 -20.07
CA LEU A 210 2.15 2.42 -20.48
C LEU A 210 1.31 2.79 -21.71
N LEU A 211 0.73 3.99 -21.77
CA LEU A 211 -0.03 4.47 -22.93
C LEU A 211 0.84 4.53 -24.18
N ASP A 212 2.08 5.03 -24.05
CA ASP A 212 3.05 5.05 -25.16
C ASP A 212 3.41 3.64 -25.64
N ALA A 213 3.60 2.71 -24.70
CA ALA A 213 3.89 1.32 -25.00
C ALA A 213 2.69 0.62 -25.65
N TYR A 214 1.49 0.87 -25.14
CA TYR A 214 0.26 0.33 -25.69
C TYR A 214 -0.03 0.84 -27.08
N ALA A 215 0.15 2.13 -27.35
CA ALA A 215 -0.01 2.70 -28.70
C ALA A 215 0.97 2.05 -29.70
N ARG A 216 2.20 1.71 -29.29
CA ARG A 216 3.16 0.96 -30.12
C ARG A 216 2.68 -0.48 -30.33
N LEU A 217 2.24 -1.16 -29.30
CA LEU A 217 1.73 -2.53 -29.37
C LEU A 217 0.52 -2.62 -30.32
N ARG A 218 -0.42 -1.66 -30.26
CA ARG A 218 -1.61 -1.61 -31.10
C ARG A 218 -1.32 -1.46 -32.60
N ARG A 219 -0.17 -0.90 -32.97
CA ARG A 219 0.25 -0.87 -34.38
C ARG A 219 0.67 -2.25 -34.90
N LEU A 220 1.06 -3.14 -34.02
CA LEU A 220 1.51 -4.49 -34.35
C LEU A 220 0.40 -5.54 -34.15
N ARG A 221 -0.55 -5.28 -33.25
CA ARG A 221 -1.57 -6.23 -32.80
C ARG A 221 -2.94 -5.57 -32.68
N ALA A 222 -3.92 -6.17 -33.30
CA ALA A 222 -5.33 -5.75 -33.17
C ALA A 222 -6.06 -6.47 -32.00
N ASP A 223 -5.47 -7.54 -31.46
CA ASP A 223 -6.07 -8.46 -30.49
C ASP A 223 -5.76 -8.08 -29.02
N VAL A 224 -5.61 -6.79 -28.72
CA VAL A 224 -5.33 -6.30 -27.37
C VAL A 224 -6.23 -5.11 -26.99
N ARG A 225 -6.57 -5.00 -25.71
CA ARG A 225 -7.21 -3.82 -25.10
C ARG A 225 -6.49 -3.41 -23.84
N LEU A 226 -6.62 -2.13 -23.47
CA LEU A 226 -6.11 -1.57 -22.21
C LEU A 226 -7.28 -1.12 -21.32
N VAL A 227 -7.33 -1.63 -20.11
CA VAL A 227 -8.27 -1.22 -19.07
C VAL A 227 -7.51 -0.46 -17.98
N VAL A 228 -7.96 0.75 -17.69
CA VAL A 228 -7.35 1.66 -16.71
C VAL A 228 -8.33 1.89 -15.57
N VAL A 229 -7.93 1.45 -14.37
CA VAL A 229 -8.73 1.57 -13.13
C VAL A 229 -8.06 2.54 -12.17
N GLY A 230 -8.86 3.40 -11.59
CA GLY A 230 -8.44 4.41 -10.63
C GLY A 230 -8.80 5.81 -11.06
N ASP A 231 -8.40 6.77 -10.25
CA ASP A 231 -8.65 8.19 -10.47
C ASP A 231 -7.42 9.01 -10.04
N GLY A 232 -7.40 10.29 -10.36
CA GLY A 232 -6.32 11.18 -9.94
C GLY A 232 -6.21 12.43 -10.79
N PRO A 233 -5.29 13.33 -10.43
CA PRO A 233 -5.19 14.65 -11.07
C PRO A 233 -4.83 14.60 -12.55
N MET A 234 -4.24 13.49 -13.03
CA MET A 234 -3.81 13.32 -14.41
C MET A 234 -4.85 12.61 -15.30
N ARG A 235 -6.01 12.17 -14.75
CA ARG A 235 -7.00 11.39 -15.48
C ARG A 235 -7.45 12.07 -16.78
N TRP A 236 -7.94 13.30 -16.66
CA TRP A 236 -8.41 14.07 -17.82
C TRP A 236 -7.32 14.23 -18.91
N ALA A 237 -6.07 14.47 -18.50
CA ALA A 237 -4.95 14.60 -19.45
C ALA A 237 -4.67 13.30 -20.21
N TYR A 238 -4.78 12.15 -19.54
CA TYR A 238 -4.59 10.84 -20.16
C TYR A 238 -5.73 10.46 -21.11
N GLU A 239 -6.98 10.70 -20.71
CA GLU A 239 -8.15 10.46 -21.55
C GLU A 239 -8.08 11.31 -22.83
N ARG A 240 -7.85 12.62 -22.71
CA ARG A 240 -7.67 13.52 -23.85
C ARG A 240 -6.51 13.14 -24.76
N ARG A 241 -5.43 12.67 -24.17
CA ARG A 241 -4.28 12.20 -24.94
C ARG A 241 -4.65 10.98 -25.81
N CYS A 242 -5.31 9.99 -25.23
CA CYS A 242 -5.73 8.80 -25.99
C CYS A 242 -6.65 9.17 -27.14
N GLU A 243 -7.58 10.10 -26.93
CA GLU A 243 -8.48 10.62 -27.97
C GLU A 243 -7.70 11.33 -29.09
N ALA A 244 -6.81 12.26 -28.72
CA ALA A 244 -6.01 13.04 -29.67
C ALA A 244 -5.05 12.18 -30.49
N ASP A 245 -4.42 11.17 -29.86
CA ASP A 245 -3.49 10.25 -30.51
C ASP A 245 -4.23 9.11 -31.28
N GLY A 246 -5.56 9.06 -31.20
CA GLY A 246 -6.39 8.02 -31.85
C GLY A 246 -6.06 6.61 -31.38
N VAL A 247 -5.70 6.42 -30.10
CA VAL A 247 -5.34 5.11 -29.55
C VAL A 247 -6.62 4.31 -29.26
N PRO A 248 -6.90 3.22 -30.01
CA PRO A 248 -8.15 2.48 -29.86
C PRO A 248 -8.11 1.53 -28.66
N ASP A 249 -9.30 1.08 -28.24
CA ASP A 249 -9.52 0.05 -27.23
C ASP A 249 -8.88 0.34 -25.85
N VAL A 250 -8.88 1.62 -25.45
CA VAL A 250 -8.51 2.07 -24.10
C VAL A 250 -9.78 2.43 -23.35
N THR A 251 -10.00 1.77 -22.20
CA THR A 251 -11.17 2.00 -21.34
C THR A 251 -10.74 2.53 -19.98
N PHE A 252 -11.19 3.73 -19.61
CA PHE A 252 -10.98 4.33 -18.29
C PHE A 252 -12.23 4.10 -17.42
N LEU A 253 -12.12 3.20 -16.43
CA LEU A 253 -13.23 2.85 -15.52
C LEU A 253 -13.39 3.82 -14.35
N GLY A 254 -12.39 4.67 -14.11
CA GLY A 254 -12.41 5.53 -12.94
C GLY A 254 -12.22 4.74 -11.63
N HIS A 255 -12.74 5.32 -10.53
CA HIS A 255 -12.73 4.63 -9.24
C HIS A 255 -13.76 3.50 -9.22
N VAL A 256 -13.35 2.31 -8.85
CA VAL A 256 -14.21 1.13 -8.69
C VAL A 256 -14.32 0.73 -7.23
N SER A 257 -15.45 0.15 -6.85
CA SER A 257 -15.63 -0.34 -5.47
C SER A 257 -14.70 -1.51 -5.15
N GLY A 258 -14.35 -1.64 -3.87
CA GLY A 258 -13.56 -2.76 -3.41
C GLY A 258 -14.16 -4.14 -3.68
N GLN A 259 -15.48 -4.24 -3.86
CA GLN A 259 -16.16 -5.50 -4.21
C GLN A 259 -15.98 -5.87 -5.68
N VAL A 260 -15.88 -4.89 -6.58
CA VAL A 260 -15.74 -5.09 -8.02
C VAL A 260 -14.27 -5.31 -8.42
N LEU A 261 -13.33 -4.66 -7.74
CA LEU A 261 -11.90 -4.69 -8.07
C LEU A 261 -11.32 -6.10 -8.25
N PRO A 262 -11.58 -7.10 -7.38
CA PRO A 262 -11.08 -8.47 -7.58
C PRO A 262 -11.59 -9.13 -8.86
N ARG A 263 -12.82 -8.82 -9.27
CA ARG A 263 -13.41 -9.32 -10.51
C ARG A 263 -12.73 -8.71 -11.74
N ILE A 264 -12.32 -7.46 -11.66
CA ILE A 264 -11.56 -6.78 -12.74
C ILE A 264 -10.18 -7.42 -12.87
N TYR A 265 -9.47 -7.68 -11.77
CA TYR A 265 -8.21 -8.42 -11.83
C TYR A 265 -8.41 -9.80 -12.48
N ALA A 266 -9.40 -10.59 -12.06
CA ALA A 266 -9.69 -11.91 -12.63
C ALA A 266 -10.09 -11.86 -14.13
N SER A 267 -10.48 -10.68 -14.64
CA SER A 267 -10.80 -10.45 -16.05
C SER A 267 -9.58 -10.13 -16.91
N ALA A 268 -8.43 -9.84 -16.30
CA ALA A 268 -7.22 -9.42 -17.00
C ALA A 268 -6.37 -10.62 -17.46
N ASP A 269 -5.66 -10.44 -18.56
CA ASP A 269 -4.64 -11.39 -19.06
C ASP A 269 -3.22 -10.98 -18.65
N ILE A 270 -2.98 -9.68 -18.47
CA ILE A 270 -1.69 -9.10 -18.06
C ILE A 270 -1.96 -7.89 -17.17
N PHE A 271 -1.28 -7.81 -16.03
CA PHE A 271 -1.31 -6.63 -15.17
C PHE A 271 -0.07 -5.78 -15.36
N CYS A 272 -0.23 -4.44 -15.38
CA CYS A 272 0.86 -3.48 -15.60
C CYS A 272 1.05 -2.53 -14.42
N ALA A 273 2.28 -2.46 -13.90
CA ALA A 273 2.69 -1.50 -12.87
C ALA A 273 3.89 -0.65 -13.35
N PRO A 274 3.67 0.38 -14.19
CA PRO A 274 4.73 1.13 -14.88
C PRO A 274 5.34 2.26 -14.04
N ALA A 275 5.29 2.19 -12.72
CA ALA A 275 5.75 3.26 -11.84
C ALA A 275 7.18 3.71 -12.16
N SER A 276 7.41 5.02 -12.17
CA SER A 276 8.72 5.60 -12.46
C SER A 276 9.67 5.62 -11.27
N GLY A 277 9.18 5.24 -10.08
CA GLY A 277 9.89 5.21 -8.80
C GLY A 277 8.98 5.60 -7.62
N GLY A 278 9.55 5.59 -6.41
CA GLY A 278 8.83 6.02 -5.20
C GLY A 278 7.79 5.00 -4.68
N GLU A 279 7.87 3.75 -5.11
CA GLU A 279 7.09 2.64 -4.58
C GLU A 279 7.95 1.85 -3.61
N SER A 280 7.48 1.70 -2.39
CA SER A 280 8.20 0.93 -1.36
C SER A 280 7.97 -0.57 -1.46
N PHE A 281 6.82 -1.00 -2.01
CA PHE A 281 6.44 -2.41 -2.04
C PHE A 281 5.60 -2.77 -3.29
N GLY A 282 4.40 -2.19 -3.44
CA GLY A 282 3.53 -2.47 -4.58
C GLY A 282 2.44 -3.50 -4.28
N ILE A 283 1.49 -3.19 -3.39
CA ILE A 283 0.35 -4.07 -3.05
C ILE A 283 -0.41 -4.51 -4.30
N VAL A 284 -0.57 -3.64 -5.30
CA VAL A 284 -1.25 -3.95 -6.56
C VAL A 284 -0.62 -5.13 -7.33
N LEU A 285 0.69 -5.38 -7.12
CA LEU A 285 1.35 -6.57 -7.70
C LEU A 285 0.85 -7.84 -7.02
N LEU A 286 0.70 -7.83 -5.70
CA LEU A 286 0.14 -8.95 -4.96
C LEU A 286 -1.34 -9.20 -5.30
N GLU A 287 -2.12 -8.14 -5.54
CA GLU A 287 -3.51 -8.25 -5.99
C GLU A 287 -3.60 -8.98 -7.34
N ALA A 288 -2.74 -8.61 -8.30
CA ALA A 288 -2.65 -9.26 -9.60
C ALA A 288 -2.18 -10.72 -9.46
N MET A 289 -1.09 -10.95 -8.73
CA MET A 289 -0.52 -12.28 -8.50
C MET A 289 -1.51 -13.21 -7.82
N ALA A 290 -2.18 -12.76 -6.75
CA ALA A 290 -3.21 -13.53 -6.06
C ALA A 290 -4.40 -13.86 -6.97
N SER A 291 -4.70 -13.00 -7.95
CA SER A 291 -5.74 -13.22 -8.96
C SER A 291 -5.28 -14.09 -10.14
N GLY A 292 -4.05 -14.62 -10.12
CA GLY A 292 -3.51 -15.49 -11.17
C GLY A 292 -3.11 -14.73 -12.44
N VAL A 293 -2.90 -13.43 -12.36
CA VAL A 293 -2.56 -12.57 -13.49
C VAL A 293 -1.06 -12.30 -13.51
N PRO A 294 -0.34 -12.62 -14.59
CA PRO A 294 1.07 -12.31 -14.74
C PRO A 294 1.31 -10.81 -14.74
N VAL A 295 2.43 -10.39 -14.19
CA VAL A 295 2.75 -9.00 -13.94
C VAL A 295 3.81 -8.50 -14.92
N VAL A 296 3.62 -7.32 -15.51
CA VAL A 296 4.68 -6.52 -16.11
C VAL A 296 4.89 -5.29 -15.22
N ALA A 297 6.06 -5.18 -14.62
CA ALA A 297 6.35 -4.12 -13.66
C ALA A 297 7.66 -3.41 -13.94
N SER A 298 7.77 -2.16 -13.52
CA SER A 298 9.05 -1.44 -13.59
C SER A 298 10.12 -2.10 -12.74
N ALA A 299 11.34 -2.21 -13.26
CA ALA A 299 12.52 -2.69 -12.53
C ALA A 299 12.99 -1.62 -11.53
N ILE A 300 12.20 -1.41 -10.47
CA ILE A 300 12.50 -0.50 -9.36
C ILE A 300 12.60 -1.28 -8.04
N PRO A 301 13.38 -0.79 -7.06
CA PRO A 301 13.68 -1.56 -5.84
C PRO A 301 12.44 -2.13 -5.13
N GLY A 302 11.36 -1.35 -4.99
CA GLY A 302 10.15 -1.83 -4.31
C GLY A 302 9.43 -2.96 -5.05
N PHE A 303 9.47 -2.98 -6.38
CA PHE A 303 8.81 -4.03 -7.17
C PHE A 303 9.67 -5.27 -7.34
N SER A 304 10.99 -5.09 -7.44
CA SER A 304 11.94 -6.21 -7.60
C SER A 304 12.03 -7.12 -6.36
N GLN A 305 11.51 -6.71 -5.21
CA GLN A 305 11.37 -7.57 -4.03
C GLN A 305 10.12 -8.46 -4.11
N VAL A 306 9.10 -8.00 -4.83
CA VAL A 306 7.81 -8.71 -4.95
C VAL A 306 7.79 -9.60 -6.18
N VAL A 307 8.38 -9.16 -7.30
CA VAL A 307 8.38 -9.88 -8.58
C VAL A 307 9.78 -10.35 -8.93
N ALA A 308 9.94 -11.65 -9.16
CA ALA A 308 11.12 -12.22 -9.80
C ALA A 308 10.86 -12.31 -11.31
N SER A 309 11.68 -11.60 -12.10
CA SER A 309 11.51 -11.54 -13.56
C SER A 309 11.68 -12.93 -14.18
N GLY A 310 10.73 -13.33 -15.02
CA GLY A 310 10.65 -14.67 -15.62
C GLY A 310 9.86 -15.69 -14.79
N SER A 311 9.57 -15.43 -13.52
CA SER A 311 8.79 -16.29 -12.63
C SER A 311 7.32 -15.86 -12.53
N GLU A 312 7.02 -14.77 -11.86
CA GLU A 312 5.65 -14.26 -11.68
C GLU A 312 5.27 -13.22 -12.74
N GLY A 313 6.24 -12.78 -13.52
CA GLY A 313 6.07 -11.72 -14.53
C GLY A 313 7.39 -11.25 -15.12
N LEU A 314 7.37 -10.06 -15.69
CA LEU A 314 8.54 -9.42 -16.30
C LEU A 314 8.84 -8.08 -15.61
N LEU A 315 10.12 -7.85 -15.30
CA LEU A 315 10.62 -6.56 -14.86
C LEU A 315 11.21 -5.79 -16.06
N VAL A 316 10.72 -4.59 -16.27
CA VAL A 316 11.05 -3.74 -17.43
C VAL A 316 11.65 -2.42 -16.95
N PRO A 317 12.67 -1.85 -17.62
CA PRO A 317 13.19 -0.54 -17.29
C PRO A 317 12.07 0.51 -17.18
N PRO A 318 12.05 1.35 -16.12
CA PRO A 318 11.07 2.41 -16.02
C PRO A 318 11.27 3.45 -17.12
N ARG A 319 10.20 4.08 -17.59
CA ARG A 319 10.21 5.13 -18.61
C ARG A 319 10.77 4.70 -19.98
N ASP A 320 10.72 3.42 -20.31
CA ASP A 320 11.11 2.89 -21.64
C ASP A 320 9.90 2.27 -22.34
N PRO A 321 9.08 3.05 -23.07
CA PRO A 321 7.90 2.54 -23.75
C PRO A 321 8.19 1.43 -24.77
N GLN A 322 9.38 1.39 -25.35
CA GLN A 322 9.76 0.37 -26.31
C GLN A 322 9.99 -0.99 -25.63
N ALA A 323 10.72 -0.99 -24.51
CA ALA A 323 10.91 -2.21 -23.70
C ALA A 323 9.56 -2.73 -23.15
N TRP A 324 8.69 -1.83 -22.72
CA TRP A 324 7.34 -2.15 -22.27
C TRP A 324 6.49 -2.79 -23.37
N ALA A 325 6.51 -2.20 -24.59
CA ALA A 325 5.78 -2.76 -25.74
C ALA A 325 6.25 -4.17 -26.07
N ARG A 326 7.57 -4.42 -26.08
CA ARG A 326 8.15 -5.75 -26.31
C ARG A 326 7.73 -6.76 -25.23
N ALA A 327 7.79 -6.38 -23.97
CA ALA A 327 7.39 -7.25 -22.86
C ALA A 327 5.91 -7.64 -22.94
N LEU A 328 5.06 -6.68 -23.26
CA LEU A 328 3.63 -6.91 -23.48
C LEU A 328 3.39 -7.83 -24.67
N ASP A 329 4.03 -7.58 -25.82
CA ASP A 329 3.89 -8.42 -27.01
C ASP A 329 4.30 -9.88 -26.74
N THR A 330 5.43 -10.08 -26.03
CA THR A 330 5.87 -11.43 -25.60
C THR A 330 4.80 -12.16 -24.81
N LEU A 331 4.20 -11.48 -23.81
CA LEU A 331 3.16 -12.10 -22.99
C LEU A 331 1.82 -12.25 -23.73
N VAL A 332 1.46 -11.34 -24.62
CA VAL A 332 0.25 -11.49 -25.45
C VAL A 332 0.38 -12.68 -26.39
N ALA A 333 1.54 -12.88 -26.99
CA ALA A 333 1.79 -14.00 -27.91
C ALA A 333 1.85 -15.37 -27.21
N ASP A 334 2.36 -15.44 -25.97
CA ASP A 334 2.55 -16.72 -25.24
C ASP A 334 1.53 -16.90 -24.11
N ARG A 335 0.37 -17.49 -24.42
CA ARG A 335 -0.65 -17.83 -23.44
C ARG A 335 -0.17 -18.84 -22.39
N ALA A 336 0.74 -19.74 -22.76
CA ALA A 336 1.27 -20.74 -21.84
C ALA A 336 2.20 -20.08 -20.81
N ALA A 337 3.03 -19.10 -21.23
CA ALA A 337 3.83 -18.31 -20.31
C ALA A 337 2.94 -17.49 -19.36
N ARG A 338 1.88 -16.82 -19.85
CA ARG A 338 0.94 -16.12 -18.98
C ARG A 338 0.37 -17.03 -17.88
N ARG A 339 -0.06 -18.24 -18.28
CA ARG A 339 -0.59 -19.22 -17.33
C ARG A 339 0.45 -19.63 -16.30
N ARG A 340 1.66 -20.04 -16.73
CA ARG A 340 2.74 -20.45 -15.80
C ARG A 340 3.11 -19.34 -14.81
N MET A 341 3.23 -18.09 -15.30
CA MET A 341 3.55 -16.94 -14.46
C MET A 341 2.41 -16.61 -13.50
N GLY A 342 1.16 -16.70 -13.94
CA GLY A 342 -0.02 -16.51 -13.09
C GLY A 342 -0.07 -17.54 -11.96
N GLU A 343 0.14 -18.84 -12.26
CA GLU A 343 0.20 -19.91 -11.26
C GLU A 343 1.36 -19.69 -10.25
N ALA A 344 2.53 -19.25 -10.72
CA ALA A 344 3.64 -18.90 -9.84
C ALA A 344 3.30 -17.70 -8.95
N GLY A 345 2.61 -16.71 -9.52
CA GLY A 345 2.11 -15.55 -8.78
C GLY A 345 1.16 -15.93 -7.65
N VAL A 346 0.19 -16.81 -7.90
CA VAL A 346 -0.74 -17.32 -6.88
C VAL A 346 0.02 -17.98 -5.73
N ARG A 347 0.95 -18.90 -6.05
CA ARG A 347 1.76 -19.57 -5.01
C ARG A 347 2.54 -18.57 -4.16
N LYS A 348 3.17 -17.60 -4.79
CA LYS A 348 3.96 -16.58 -4.08
C LYS A 348 3.08 -15.66 -3.21
N ALA A 349 1.90 -15.26 -3.71
CA ALA A 349 0.96 -14.42 -2.99
C ALA A 349 0.47 -15.05 -1.67
N GLN A 350 0.40 -16.38 -1.57
CA GLN A 350 0.04 -17.07 -0.32
C GLN A 350 0.99 -16.75 0.84
N GLY A 351 2.28 -16.54 0.57
CA GLY A 351 3.25 -16.12 1.58
C GLY A 351 3.05 -14.69 2.10
N PHE A 352 2.24 -13.90 1.41
CA PHE A 352 1.85 -12.55 1.78
C PHE A 352 0.39 -12.45 2.27
N ASP A 353 -0.30 -13.58 2.47
CA ASP A 353 -1.64 -13.54 3.04
C ASP A 353 -1.62 -12.89 4.42
N TRP A 354 -2.66 -12.11 4.75
CA TRP A 354 -2.75 -11.44 6.04
C TRP A 354 -2.63 -12.38 7.23
N ARG A 355 -3.11 -13.61 7.09
CA ARG A 355 -2.99 -14.67 8.12
C ARG A 355 -1.54 -15.05 8.42
N VAL A 356 -0.65 -14.92 7.43
CA VAL A 356 0.79 -15.17 7.56
C VAL A 356 1.51 -13.91 8.06
N VAL A 357 1.21 -12.76 7.45
CA VAL A 357 1.88 -11.50 7.75
C VAL A 357 1.65 -11.06 9.20
N VAL A 358 0.45 -11.27 9.72
CA VAL A 358 0.11 -10.87 11.10
C VAL A 358 0.93 -11.61 12.16
N ASP A 359 1.40 -12.84 11.89
CA ASP A 359 2.29 -13.58 12.82
C ASP A 359 3.61 -12.83 13.05
N GLY A 360 4.18 -12.26 11.97
CA GLY A 360 5.35 -11.41 12.07
C GLY A 360 5.12 -10.15 12.93
N ILE A 361 3.95 -9.53 12.78
CA ILE A 361 3.57 -8.36 13.57
C ILE A 361 3.37 -8.73 15.06
N LEU A 362 2.68 -9.84 15.33
CA LEU A 362 2.46 -10.33 16.69
C LEU A 362 3.77 -10.69 17.40
N GLY A 363 4.75 -11.23 16.69
CA GLY A 363 6.09 -11.45 17.22
C GLY A 363 6.76 -10.15 17.67
N VAL A 364 6.64 -9.07 16.87
CA VAL A 364 7.15 -7.75 17.27
C VAL A 364 6.37 -7.19 18.47
N TYR A 365 5.06 -7.44 18.56
CA TYR A 365 4.28 -7.01 19.73
C TYR A 365 4.74 -7.67 21.03
N ALA A 366 5.03 -8.98 20.99
CA ALA A 366 5.55 -9.71 22.15
C ALA A 366 6.88 -9.12 22.63
N GLU A 367 7.86 -8.97 21.74
CA GLU A 367 9.16 -8.38 22.05
C GLU A 367 9.05 -6.93 22.55
N ALA A 368 8.17 -6.13 21.95
CA ALA A 368 7.95 -4.74 22.35
C ALA A 368 7.36 -4.64 23.77
N ARG A 369 6.47 -5.56 24.15
CA ARG A 369 5.92 -5.61 25.50
C ARG A 369 6.98 -5.95 26.53
N GLU A 370 7.83 -6.93 26.25
CA GLU A 370 8.96 -7.30 27.14
C GLU A 370 9.92 -6.11 27.33
N ARG A 371 10.31 -5.43 26.25
CA ARG A 371 11.18 -4.24 26.32
C ARG A 371 10.55 -3.10 27.10
N ALA A 372 9.26 -2.84 26.89
CA ALA A 372 8.52 -1.79 27.62
C ALA A 372 8.46 -2.12 29.13
N PHE A 373 8.20 -3.36 29.49
CA PHE A 373 8.17 -3.80 30.87
C PHE A 373 9.54 -3.67 31.56
N ALA A 374 10.61 -4.11 30.89
CA ALA A 374 11.97 -3.98 31.40
C ALA A 374 12.37 -2.50 31.61
N GLN A 375 11.98 -1.60 30.70
CA GLN A 375 12.24 -0.18 30.83
C GLN A 375 11.50 0.46 32.03
N LEU A 376 10.25 0.06 32.27
CA LEU A 376 9.47 0.55 33.41
C LEU A 376 10.04 0.06 34.74
N ALA A 377 10.43 -1.22 34.80
CA ALA A 377 11.06 -1.81 36.00
C ALA A 377 12.41 -1.15 36.34
N GLY A 378 13.24 -0.86 35.33
CA GLY A 378 14.54 -0.18 35.51
C GLY A 378 14.44 1.31 35.85
N ALA A 379 13.29 1.95 35.60
CA ALA A 379 13.06 3.36 35.98
C ALA A 379 12.48 3.54 37.40
N SER A 380 12.11 2.43 38.07
CA SER A 380 11.53 2.39 39.42
C SER A 380 12.52 1.98 40.48
N GLY A 381 13.73 1.59 40.11
CA GLY A 381 14.87 1.30 40.98
C GLY A 381 15.91 2.44 40.90
#